data_afa262f7da1be8ac28ad8dbbada8e12a
#
_entry.id   afa262f7da1be8ac28ad8dbbada8e12a
#
_cell.length_a   1.000
_cell.length_b   1.000
_cell.length_c   1.000
_cell.angle_alpha   90.00
_cell.angle_beta   90.00
_cell.angle_gamma   90.00
#
_symmetry.space_group_name_H-M   'P 1'
#
loop_
_entity.id
_entity.type
_entity.pdbx_description
1 polymer ?
#
loop_
_entity_poly.entity_id
_entity_poly.type
_entity_poly.pdbx_seq_one_letter_code
_entity_poly.pdbx_strand_id
1 'polypeptide(L)'
;MFEQAINRYLQQHLYPNIHLKAVLFDMDGVLFNSMPSHAKAWHDTMKRYGFDLSYEEAYMHEGRTGASTINIVSQRERGKEATEEEIREIYKTKSIEFNKYPKAERMPGAREVLEKIKADGLFSMVVTGSGEASLLERL
;
A
#
# COMPACT_ATOMS: atom_id res chain seq x y z
N MET A 1 -9.03 -25.72 -8.51
CA MET A 1 -8.63 -24.74 -9.55
C MET A 1 -7.24 -24.16 -9.30
N PHE A 2 -6.95 -23.58 -8.13
CA PHE A 2 -5.63 -22.99 -7.83
C PHE A 2 -4.49 -24.02 -7.74
N GLU A 3 -4.71 -25.20 -7.18
CA GLU A 3 -3.71 -26.25 -7.07
C GLU A 3 -3.16 -26.68 -8.45
N GLN A 4 -4.02 -26.81 -9.45
CA GLN A 4 -3.60 -27.15 -10.81
C GLN A 4 -2.74 -26.03 -11.43
N ALA A 5 -3.08 -24.76 -11.17
CA ALA A 5 -2.31 -23.63 -11.66
C ALA A 5 -0.93 -23.56 -10.99
N ILE A 6 -0.89 -23.77 -9.66
CA ILE A 6 0.37 -23.83 -8.89
C ILE A 6 1.24 -24.99 -9.41
N ASN A 7 0.69 -26.19 -9.52
CA ASN A 7 1.45 -27.34 -10.00
C ASN A 7 2.00 -27.14 -11.41
N ARG A 8 1.20 -26.55 -12.31
CA ARG A 8 1.66 -26.21 -13.65
C ARG A 8 2.81 -25.21 -13.61
N TYR A 9 2.71 -24.16 -12.80
CA TYR A 9 3.76 -23.17 -12.63
C TYR A 9 5.06 -23.79 -12.11
N LEU A 10 4.98 -24.65 -11.07
CA LEU A 10 6.13 -25.35 -10.51
C LEU A 10 6.80 -26.25 -11.54
N GLN A 11 6.02 -27.01 -12.32
CA GLN A 11 6.54 -27.88 -13.39
C GLN A 11 7.21 -27.08 -14.50
N GLN A 12 6.59 -25.98 -14.95
CA GLN A 12 7.15 -25.13 -16.01
C GLN A 12 8.49 -24.49 -15.63
N HIS A 13 8.68 -24.18 -14.35
CA HIS A 13 9.89 -23.55 -13.85
C HIS A 13 10.87 -24.52 -13.17
N LEU A 14 10.59 -25.83 -13.21
CA LEU A 14 11.40 -26.85 -12.56
C LEU A 14 11.64 -26.59 -11.07
N TYR A 15 10.65 -26.01 -10.40
CA TYR A 15 10.71 -25.76 -8.97
C TYR A 15 10.28 -27.01 -8.17
N PRO A 16 10.93 -27.31 -7.02
CA PRO A 16 10.46 -28.33 -6.12
C PRO A 16 9.11 -27.96 -5.52
N ASN A 17 8.45 -28.93 -4.87
CA ASN A 17 7.22 -28.64 -4.12
C ASN A 17 7.42 -27.50 -3.13
N ILE A 18 6.47 -26.55 -3.12
CA ILE A 18 6.47 -25.44 -2.18
C ILE A 18 5.77 -25.88 -0.90
N HIS A 19 6.47 -25.75 0.24
CA HIS A 19 5.89 -25.85 1.56
C HIS A 19 5.71 -24.44 2.12
N LEU A 20 4.51 -23.89 2.02
CA LEU A 20 4.19 -22.58 2.57
C LEU A 20 4.41 -22.59 4.08
N LYS A 21 5.07 -21.56 4.60
CA LYS A 21 5.26 -21.32 6.03
C LYS A 21 4.59 -20.04 6.49
N ALA A 22 4.52 -19.05 5.60
CA ALA A 22 3.95 -17.74 5.89
C ALA A 22 3.30 -17.14 4.65
N VAL A 23 2.35 -16.25 4.88
CA VAL A 23 1.76 -15.39 3.85
C VAL A 23 1.95 -13.94 4.26
N LEU A 24 2.55 -13.16 3.38
CA LEU A 24 2.77 -11.73 3.57
C LEU A 24 1.68 -10.97 2.82
N PHE A 25 0.99 -10.09 3.53
CA PHE A 25 -0.08 -9.27 2.98
C PHE A 25 0.34 -7.82 2.88
N ASP A 26 0.08 -7.20 1.75
CA ASP A 26 -0.02 -5.75 1.74
C ASP A 26 -1.30 -5.32 2.49
N MET A 27 -1.34 -4.10 2.95
CA MET A 27 -2.46 -3.58 3.73
C MET A 27 -3.46 -2.83 2.86
N ASP A 28 -2.96 -1.81 2.14
CA ASP A 28 -3.80 -0.87 1.42
C ASP A 28 -4.27 -1.46 0.08
N GLY A 29 -5.60 -1.52 -0.12
CA GLY A 29 -6.18 -2.17 -1.29
C GLY A 29 -6.20 -3.70 -1.25
N VAL A 30 -5.59 -4.34 -0.25
CA VAL A 30 -5.56 -5.80 -0.06
C VAL A 30 -6.35 -6.24 1.17
N LEU A 31 -6.03 -5.72 2.35
CA LEU A 31 -6.77 -6.00 3.58
C LEU A 31 -7.87 -4.96 3.83
N PHE A 32 -7.61 -3.71 3.45
CA PHE A 32 -8.52 -2.59 3.64
C PHE A 32 -8.73 -1.82 2.35
N ASN A 33 -9.96 -1.37 2.10
CA ASN A 33 -10.31 -0.49 0.98
C ASN A 33 -9.94 0.96 1.30
N SER A 34 -8.64 1.22 1.48
CA SER A 34 -8.08 2.51 1.90
C SER A 34 -7.64 3.40 0.74
N MET A 35 -7.48 2.83 -0.46
CA MET A 35 -6.93 3.54 -1.62
C MET A 35 -7.72 4.79 -2.03
N PRO A 36 -9.06 4.83 -2.00
CA PRO A 36 -9.80 6.06 -2.29
C PRO A 36 -9.42 7.22 -1.36
N SER A 37 -9.25 6.94 -0.06
CA SER A 37 -8.82 7.93 0.92
C SER A 37 -7.36 8.34 0.75
N HIS A 38 -6.49 7.38 0.39
CA HIS A 38 -5.09 7.68 0.07
C HIS A 38 -4.96 8.57 -1.15
N ALA A 39 -5.66 8.25 -2.25
CA ALA A 39 -5.62 9.05 -3.48
C ALA A 39 -6.09 10.49 -3.23
N LYS A 40 -7.18 10.65 -2.46
CA LYS A 40 -7.69 11.97 -2.12
C LYS A 40 -6.73 12.76 -1.22
N ALA A 41 -6.18 12.13 -0.18
CA ALA A 41 -5.22 12.77 0.70
C ALA A 41 -3.95 13.20 -0.05
N TRP A 42 -3.46 12.37 -0.97
CA TRP A 42 -2.32 12.71 -1.82
C TRP A 42 -2.63 13.88 -2.75
N HIS A 43 -3.75 13.83 -3.49
CA HIS A 43 -4.17 14.90 -4.39
C HIS A 43 -4.26 16.24 -3.65
N ASP A 44 -5.04 16.27 -2.55
CA ASP A 44 -5.29 17.50 -1.80
C ASP A 44 -4.01 18.06 -1.16
N THR A 45 -3.14 17.17 -0.68
CA THR A 45 -1.85 17.58 -0.10
C THR A 45 -0.92 18.14 -1.16
N MET A 46 -0.68 17.41 -2.24
CA MET A 46 0.24 17.83 -3.28
C MET A 46 -0.18 19.16 -3.90
N LYS A 47 -1.49 19.37 -4.10
CA LYS A 47 -2.05 20.64 -4.56
C LYS A 47 -1.71 21.81 -3.62
N ARG A 48 -1.72 21.62 -2.29
CA ARG A 48 -1.33 22.67 -1.33
C ARG A 48 0.13 23.09 -1.46
N TYR A 49 1.00 22.17 -1.85
CA TYR A 49 2.43 22.43 -2.08
C TYR A 49 2.74 22.85 -3.53
N GLY A 50 1.68 23.09 -4.33
CA GLY A 50 1.81 23.57 -5.70
C GLY A 50 2.21 22.50 -6.71
N PHE A 51 2.02 21.24 -6.38
CA PHE A 51 2.24 20.09 -7.27
C PHE A 51 0.92 19.61 -7.87
N ASP A 52 0.99 19.12 -9.10
CA ASP A 52 -0.11 18.45 -9.78
C ASP A 52 0.04 16.93 -9.66
N LEU A 53 -0.86 16.32 -8.90
CA LEU A 53 -0.98 14.87 -8.76
C LEU A 53 -2.46 14.51 -8.84
N SER A 54 -2.88 13.88 -9.93
CA SER A 54 -4.28 13.46 -10.10
C SER A 54 -4.62 12.27 -9.18
N TYR A 55 -5.94 12.01 -9.03
CA TYR A 55 -6.40 10.83 -8.29
C TYR A 55 -5.92 9.54 -8.94
N GLU A 56 -6.01 9.46 -10.26
CA GLU A 56 -5.58 8.30 -11.05
C GLU A 56 -4.08 8.06 -10.91
N GLU A 57 -3.29 9.12 -10.95
CA GLU A 57 -1.83 9.03 -10.76
C GLU A 57 -1.50 8.56 -9.35
N ALA A 58 -2.23 9.01 -8.33
CA ALA A 58 -2.02 8.56 -6.95
C ALA A 58 -2.23 7.03 -6.81
N TYR A 59 -3.19 6.45 -7.53
CA TYR A 59 -3.34 4.99 -7.61
C TYR A 59 -2.15 4.30 -8.28
N MET A 60 -1.54 4.91 -9.30
CA MET A 60 -0.35 4.35 -9.95
C MET A 60 0.90 4.37 -9.08
N HIS A 61 0.85 5.14 -7.99
CA HIS A 61 1.93 5.20 -7.00
C HIS A 61 1.73 4.22 -5.82
N GLU A 62 0.71 3.37 -5.88
CA GLU A 62 0.48 2.34 -4.88
C GLU A 62 1.71 1.45 -4.68
N GLY A 63 1.96 1.03 -3.43
CA GLY A 63 3.14 0.25 -3.06
C GLY A 63 4.44 1.06 -2.92
N ARG A 64 4.44 2.35 -3.27
CA ARG A 64 5.60 3.23 -3.08
C ARG A 64 5.61 3.83 -1.68
N THR A 65 6.82 4.19 -1.22
CA THR A 65 6.95 5.02 -0.03
C THR A 65 6.50 6.46 -0.32
N GLY A 66 6.07 7.19 0.72
CA GLY A 66 5.70 8.59 0.57
C GLY A 66 6.83 9.46 0.01
N ALA A 67 8.07 9.21 0.42
CA ALA A 67 9.25 9.89 -0.11
C ALA A 67 9.42 9.66 -1.62
N SER A 68 9.22 8.41 -2.08
CA SER A 68 9.30 8.09 -3.50
C SER A 68 8.25 8.83 -4.32
N THR A 69 7.00 8.87 -3.86
CA THR A 69 5.91 9.60 -4.53
C THR A 69 6.23 11.09 -4.63
N ILE A 70 6.66 11.72 -3.52
CA ILE A 70 7.00 13.15 -3.50
C ILE A 70 8.15 13.45 -4.45
N ASN A 71 9.20 12.63 -4.46
CA ASN A 71 10.37 12.84 -5.32
C ASN A 71 10.04 12.70 -6.82
N ILE A 72 9.20 11.72 -7.20
CA ILE A 72 8.76 11.56 -8.59
C ILE A 72 8.06 12.82 -9.07
N VAL A 73 7.12 13.35 -8.29
CA VAL A 73 6.38 14.55 -8.67
C VAL A 73 7.27 15.78 -8.66
N SER A 74 8.14 15.96 -7.65
CA SER A 74 9.10 17.06 -7.57
C SER A 74 10.07 17.04 -8.75
N GLN A 75 10.61 15.88 -9.10
CA GLN A 75 11.49 15.73 -10.25
C GLN A 75 10.79 16.08 -11.56
N ARG A 76 9.55 15.66 -11.73
CA ARG A 76 8.74 15.97 -12.91
C ARG A 76 8.51 17.49 -13.07
N GLU A 77 8.17 18.18 -11.98
CA GLU A 77 7.70 19.56 -12.05
C GLU A 77 8.77 20.61 -11.78
N ARG A 78 9.79 20.26 -11.00
CA ARG A 78 10.87 21.18 -10.61
C ARG A 78 12.24 20.79 -11.18
N GLY A 79 12.36 19.62 -11.83
CA GLY A 79 13.63 19.09 -12.34
C GLY A 79 14.61 18.65 -11.24
N LYS A 80 14.17 18.52 -10.00
CA LYS A 80 14.99 18.09 -8.86
C LYS A 80 14.15 17.34 -7.83
N GLU A 81 14.81 16.52 -7.03
CA GLU A 81 14.19 15.87 -5.89
C GLU A 81 13.85 16.89 -4.79
N ALA A 82 12.85 16.56 -3.98
CA ALA A 82 12.51 17.32 -2.79
C ALA A 82 13.59 17.11 -1.71
N THR A 83 13.78 18.11 -0.87
CA THR A 83 14.66 17.96 0.29
C THR A 83 14.04 17.04 1.33
N GLU A 84 14.86 16.48 2.23
CA GLU A 84 14.34 15.64 3.31
C GLU A 84 13.35 16.39 4.22
N GLU A 85 13.53 17.70 4.39
CA GLU A 85 12.63 18.53 5.16
C GLU A 85 11.28 18.69 4.46
N GLU A 86 11.29 19.00 3.15
CA GLU A 86 10.07 19.07 2.32
C GLU A 86 9.32 17.72 2.34
N ILE A 87 10.04 16.60 2.20
CA ILE A 87 9.45 15.26 2.23
C ILE A 87 8.75 15.02 3.58
N ARG A 88 9.40 15.33 4.70
CA ARG A 88 8.80 15.16 6.03
C ARG A 88 7.56 16.01 6.22
N GLU A 89 7.61 17.27 5.79
CA GLU A 89 6.49 18.22 5.91
C GLU A 89 5.29 17.79 5.07
N ILE A 90 5.52 17.49 3.78
CA ILE A 90 4.48 17.04 2.85
C ILE A 90 3.86 15.75 3.34
N TYR A 91 4.68 14.77 3.75
CA TYR A 91 4.17 13.48 4.24
C TYR A 91 3.36 13.62 5.54
N LYS A 92 3.81 14.47 6.46
CA LYS A 92 3.07 14.81 7.68
C LYS A 92 1.70 15.42 7.35
N THR A 93 1.67 16.38 6.44
CA THR A 93 0.43 17.00 5.97
C THR A 93 -0.50 15.96 5.34
N LYS A 94 0.01 15.09 4.48
CA LYS A 94 -0.75 14.00 3.87
C LYS A 94 -1.33 13.06 4.92
N SER A 95 -0.58 12.72 5.96
CA SER A 95 -1.06 11.85 7.05
C SER A 95 -2.19 12.51 7.83
N ILE A 96 -2.10 13.81 8.11
CA ILE A 96 -3.17 14.59 8.75
C ILE A 96 -4.42 14.61 7.87
N GLU A 97 -4.28 14.86 6.56
CA GLU A 97 -5.42 14.82 5.63
C GLU A 97 -6.07 13.45 5.58
N PHE A 98 -5.26 12.40 5.49
CA PHE A 98 -5.74 11.04 5.46
C PHE A 98 -6.55 10.65 6.71
N ASN A 99 -6.14 11.10 7.88
CA ASN A 99 -6.82 10.82 9.14
C ASN A 99 -8.17 11.56 9.31
N LYS A 100 -8.49 12.51 8.44
CA LYS A 100 -9.82 13.15 8.40
C LYS A 100 -10.88 12.27 7.75
N TYR A 101 -10.48 11.28 6.96
CA TYR A 101 -11.41 10.36 6.31
C TYR A 101 -11.84 9.23 7.25
N PRO A 102 -13.04 8.66 7.03
CA PRO A 102 -13.49 7.50 7.78
C PRO A 102 -12.47 6.36 7.70
N LYS A 103 -12.42 5.53 8.74
CA LYS A 103 -11.62 4.29 8.70
C LYS A 103 -12.05 3.45 7.51
N ALA A 104 -11.07 2.92 6.79
CA ALA A 104 -11.32 2.07 5.64
C ALA A 104 -12.03 0.78 6.04
N GLU A 105 -12.99 0.38 5.24
CA GLU A 105 -13.63 -0.91 5.39
C GLU A 105 -12.67 -2.04 5.00
N ARG A 106 -12.93 -3.22 5.53
CA ARG A 106 -12.16 -4.42 5.13
C ARG A 106 -12.48 -4.77 3.68
N MET A 107 -11.47 -5.25 2.98
CA MET A 107 -11.71 -5.81 1.65
C MET A 107 -12.57 -7.08 1.76
N PRO A 108 -13.53 -7.27 0.83
CA PRO A 108 -14.32 -8.50 0.78
C PRO A 108 -13.43 -9.74 0.71
N GLY A 109 -13.69 -10.73 1.56
CA GLY A 109 -12.91 -11.98 1.61
C GLY A 109 -11.60 -11.91 2.41
N ALA A 110 -11.13 -10.73 2.83
CA ALA A 110 -9.87 -10.60 3.57
C ALA A 110 -9.90 -11.36 4.90
N ARG A 111 -11.00 -11.27 5.63
CA ARG A 111 -11.16 -11.97 6.91
C ARG A 111 -11.15 -13.50 6.72
N GLU A 112 -11.91 -13.98 5.77
CA GLU A 112 -12.04 -15.41 5.47
C GLU A 112 -10.69 -16.02 5.08
N VAL A 113 -9.90 -15.30 4.30
CA VAL A 113 -8.54 -15.73 3.92
C VAL A 113 -7.62 -15.78 5.15
N LEU A 114 -7.65 -14.77 6.02
CA LEU A 114 -6.83 -14.75 7.24
C LEU A 114 -7.21 -15.88 8.20
N GLU A 115 -8.52 -16.14 8.37
CA GLU A 115 -9.02 -17.25 9.20
C GLU A 115 -8.57 -18.60 8.64
N LYS A 116 -8.63 -18.78 7.32
CA LYS A 116 -8.13 -20.00 6.65
C LYS A 116 -6.62 -20.20 6.84
N ILE A 117 -5.83 -19.16 6.64
CA ILE A 117 -4.36 -19.21 6.83
C ILE A 117 -4.01 -19.61 8.26
N LYS A 118 -4.74 -19.05 9.24
CA LYS A 118 -4.57 -19.40 10.65
C LYS A 118 -4.97 -20.87 10.92
N ALA A 119 -6.08 -21.32 10.34
CA ALA A 119 -6.53 -22.70 10.48
C ALA A 119 -5.56 -23.71 9.86
N ASP A 120 -4.89 -23.34 8.76
CA ASP A 120 -3.86 -24.14 8.09
C ASP A 120 -2.50 -24.12 8.84
N GLY A 121 -2.41 -23.42 9.98
CA GLY A 121 -1.18 -23.35 10.79
C GLY A 121 -0.08 -22.51 10.19
N LEU A 122 -0.39 -21.63 9.22
CA LEU A 122 0.56 -20.74 8.58
C LEU A 122 0.65 -19.41 9.34
N PHE A 123 1.83 -18.77 9.25
CA PHE A 123 1.99 -17.41 9.75
C PHE A 123 1.43 -16.40 8.75
N SER A 124 0.78 -15.36 9.27
CA SER A 124 0.39 -14.19 8.50
C SER A 124 1.15 -12.96 8.99
N MET A 125 1.63 -12.13 8.05
CA MET A 125 2.35 -10.90 8.33
C MET A 125 1.87 -9.80 7.41
N VAL A 126 1.74 -8.58 7.92
CA VAL A 126 1.48 -7.38 7.13
C VAL A 126 2.80 -6.74 6.74
N VAL A 127 2.95 -6.46 5.44
CA VAL A 127 4.10 -5.72 4.88
C VAL A 127 3.51 -4.53 4.13
N THR A 128 3.78 -3.33 4.61
CA THR A 128 3.16 -2.11 4.06
C THR A 128 4.17 -0.99 3.89
N GLY A 129 3.98 -0.18 2.85
CA GLY A 129 4.70 1.09 2.65
C GLY A 129 4.13 2.26 3.46
N SER A 130 3.02 2.07 4.15
CA SER A 130 2.41 3.08 5.01
C SER A 130 3.21 3.30 6.28
N GLY A 131 3.32 4.55 6.73
CA GLY A 131 4.06 4.88 7.96
C GLY A 131 3.42 4.28 9.22
N GLU A 132 4.27 3.91 10.17
CA GLU A 132 3.88 3.25 11.44
C GLU A 132 2.77 3.99 12.20
N ALA A 133 2.84 5.33 12.27
CA ALA A 133 1.83 6.14 12.96
C ALA A 133 0.42 5.96 12.37
N SER A 134 0.29 5.89 11.05
CA SER A 134 -1.01 5.66 10.40
C SER A 134 -1.50 4.23 10.57
N LEU A 135 -0.63 3.28 10.83
CA LEU A 135 -0.95 1.87 11.02
C LEU A 135 -1.50 1.62 12.43
N LEU A 136 -0.82 2.12 13.45
CA LEU A 136 -1.19 1.90 14.87
C LEU A 136 -2.53 2.56 15.24
N GLU A 137 -2.87 3.69 14.64
CA GLU A 137 -4.15 4.37 14.87
C GLU A 137 -5.35 3.64 14.21
N ARG A 138 -5.11 2.69 13.32
CA ARG A 138 -6.15 2.03 12.52
C ARG A 138 -6.40 0.56 12.89
N LEU A 139 -5.46 -0.06 13.54
CA LEU A 139 -5.59 -1.42 14.08
C LEU A 139 -6.33 -1.40 15.42
#